data_5551a66d96a02f89fc89d28897b35219
#
_entry.id   5551a66d96a02f89fc89d28897b35219
#
_cell.length_a   1.000
_cell.length_b   1.000
_cell.length_c   1.000
_cell.angle_alpha   90.00
_cell.angle_beta   90.00
_cell.angle_gamma   90.00
#
_symmetry.space_group_name_H-M   'P 1'
#
loop_
_entity.id
_entity.type
_entity.pdbx_description
1 polymer ?
#
loop_
_entity_poly.entity_id
_entity_poly.type
_entity_poly.pdbx_seq_one_letter_code
_entity_poly.pdbx_strand_id
1 'polypeptide(L)'
;MQFKQEQMEFVNQLLYPILILKKDRDEERPSSPLEEQLEVIVEEMRQMSVPLEPYKDNILYFYKDDALRMFFVNVKNVLRYHSFEEYAKVLHSMDEEKIKKQLMTAIVKQDEEEASVEDKVTELLGNQFAFLDFLKNLPIDDTVRWNYFTIMSQPKKFVEDFISLHQTLKPIFEKVYAEYLPILEKSYQEFETTIQEHPTILAEAFSGTKVIEEIDWASDEIAVIPTLLLSDFFFQDSEILILGAKSLEVIQHVIQTRLDKQQERINVFKNLGDKTRYQIFCEIAKGTKSVKGIAEQLGITSATVSYHINELVLSNLVVHGWNKKDCTQAIHTELITEVMNGLMEDSFMANTLENEK
;
A
#
# COMPACT_ATOMS: atom_id res chain seq x y z
N MET A 1 -15.75 -13.75 -8.01
CA MET A 1 -14.91 -13.48 -6.81
C MET A 1 -15.15 -14.56 -5.76
N GLN A 2 -14.15 -14.89 -4.95
CA GLN A 2 -14.25 -15.87 -3.86
C GLN A 2 -13.87 -15.24 -2.53
N PHE A 3 -14.79 -15.29 -1.56
CA PHE A 3 -14.50 -14.93 -0.20
C PHE A 3 -13.62 -15.99 0.48
N LYS A 4 -12.44 -15.61 0.93
CA LYS A 4 -11.51 -16.50 1.63
C LYS A 4 -11.70 -16.43 3.16
N GLN A 5 -12.90 -16.81 3.61
CA GLN A 5 -13.27 -16.75 5.04
C GLN A 5 -12.33 -17.56 5.92
N GLU A 6 -11.90 -18.74 5.47
CA GLU A 6 -11.02 -19.61 6.25
C GLU A 6 -9.63 -19.01 6.49
N GLN A 7 -9.14 -18.18 5.54
CA GLN A 7 -7.84 -17.51 5.63
C GLN A 7 -7.93 -16.10 6.23
N MET A 8 -9.14 -15.53 6.35
CA MET A 8 -9.33 -14.13 6.74
C MET A 8 -8.73 -13.82 8.10
N GLU A 9 -8.96 -14.66 9.12
CA GLU A 9 -8.38 -14.47 10.46
C GLU A 9 -6.85 -14.50 10.41
N PHE A 10 -6.29 -15.50 9.74
CA PHE A 10 -4.84 -15.64 9.64
C PHE A 10 -4.17 -14.47 8.91
N VAL A 11 -4.73 -14.06 7.77
CA VAL A 11 -4.22 -12.88 7.03
C VAL A 11 -4.31 -11.64 7.90
N ASN A 12 -5.43 -11.42 8.59
CA ASN A 12 -5.56 -10.29 9.52
C ASN A 12 -4.56 -10.37 10.68
N GLN A 13 -4.29 -11.53 11.23
CA GLN A 13 -3.27 -11.71 12.27
C GLN A 13 -1.88 -11.30 11.78
N LEU A 14 -1.54 -11.59 10.52
CA LEU A 14 -0.26 -11.19 9.92
C LEU A 14 -0.22 -9.69 9.58
N LEU A 15 -1.34 -9.11 9.16
CA LEU A 15 -1.40 -7.70 8.76
C LEU A 15 -1.62 -6.75 9.93
N TYR A 16 -2.18 -7.22 11.05
CA TYR A 16 -2.51 -6.38 12.21
C TYR A 16 -1.34 -5.53 12.73
N PRO A 17 -0.10 -6.05 12.84
CA PRO A 17 1.04 -5.22 13.27
C PRO A 17 1.34 -4.02 12.36
N ILE A 18 0.91 -4.05 11.09
CA ILE A 18 1.10 -2.94 10.15
C ILE A 18 0.38 -1.67 10.62
N LEU A 19 -0.67 -1.79 11.43
CA LEU A 19 -1.40 -0.64 11.96
C LEU A 19 -0.50 0.34 12.74
N ILE A 20 0.58 -0.15 13.38
CA ILE A 20 1.53 0.71 14.06
C ILE A 20 2.26 1.68 13.12
N LEU A 21 2.42 1.31 11.84
CA LEU A 21 3.05 2.14 10.82
C LEU A 21 2.12 3.25 10.31
N LYS A 22 0.82 3.09 10.51
CA LYS A 22 -0.20 4.07 10.10
C LYS A 22 -0.34 5.24 11.08
N LYS A 23 0.26 5.12 12.27
CA LYS A 23 0.17 6.11 13.34
C LYS A 23 1.00 7.36 13.07
N ASP A 24 2.14 7.23 12.40
CA ASP A 24 3.12 8.31 12.21
C ASP A 24 2.80 9.19 10.98
N ARG A 25 1.52 9.33 10.59
CA ARG A 25 1.13 10.32 9.59
C ARG A 25 1.13 11.71 10.25
N ASP A 26 1.80 12.67 9.61
CA ASP A 26 1.83 14.05 10.07
C ASP A 26 0.39 14.60 10.24
N GLU A 27 0.15 15.29 11.35
CA GLU A 27 -1.14 15.89 11.74
C GLU A 27 -1.43 17.17 10.94
N GLU A 28 -1.42 17.10 9.61
CA GLU A 28 -1.97 18.18 8.80
C GLU A 28 -3.50 18.13 8.91
N ARG A 29 -4.14 19.27 9.16
CA ARG A 29 -5.60 19.34 9.24
C ARG A 29 -6.22 18.93 7.90
N PRO A 30 -7.26 18.08 7.91
CA PRO A 30 -7.94 17.70 6.70
C PRO A 30 -8.43 18.93 5.95
N SER A 31 -8.20 18.94 4.66
CA SER A 31 -8.45 20.06 3.78
C SER A 31 -9.61 19.84 2.81
N SER A 32 -10.16 18.63 2.81
CA SER A 32 -11.32 18.23 1.99
C SER A 32 -12.24 17.27 2.73
N PRO A 33 -13.53 17.13 2.31
CA PRO A 33 -14.43 16.14 2.91
C PRO A 33 -13.92 14.70 2.82
N LEU A 34 -13.18 14.36 1.77
CA LEU A 34 -12.52 13.05 1.63
C LEU A 34 -11.42 12.87 2.67
N GLU A 35 -10.59 13.90 2.90
CA GLU A 35 -9.55 13.87 3.93
C GLU A 35 -10.17 13.76 5.33
N GLU A 36 -11.28 14.46 5.60
CA GLU A 36 -12.00 14.34 6.87
C GLU A 36 -12.51 12.91 7.11
N GLN A 37 -13.09 12.27 6.11
CA GLN A 37 -13.55 10.88 6.21
C GLN A 37 -12.39 9.92 6.38
N LEU A 38 -11.30 10.10 5.62
CA LEU A 38 -10.10 9.30 5.76
C LEU A 38 -9.45 9.47 7.13
N GLU A 39 -9.46 10.69 7.70
CA GLU A 39 -8.91 10.94 9.02
C GLU A 39 -9.70 10.20 10.11
N VAL A 40 -11.03 10.12 10.00
CA VAL A 40 -11.85 9.31 10.91
C VAL A 40 -11.46 7.83 10.86
N ILE A 41 -11.26 7.29 9.64
CA ILE A 41 -10.86 5.90 9.46
C ILE A 41 -9.42 5.68 9.97
N VAL A 42 -8.53 6.62 9.70
CA VAL A 42 -7.14 6.57 10.19
C VAL A 42 -7.09 6.63 11.72
N GLU A 43 -7.91 7.50 12.34
CA GLU A 43 -8.00 7.56 13.80
C GLU A 43 -8.52 6.25 14.39
N GLU A 44 -9.49 5.61 13.77
CA GLU A 44 -9.98 4.30 14.18
C GLU A 44 -8.85 3.24 14.10
N MET A 45 -8.06 3.25 13.01
CA MET A 45 -6.88 2.38 12.90
C MET A 45 -5.82 2.70 13.95
N ARG A 46 -5.62 3.98 14.30
CA ARG A 46 -4.74 4.39 15.41
C ARG A 46 -5.22 3.80 16.73
N GLN A 47 -6.51 3.88 17.02
CA GLN A 47 -7.08 3.30 18.26
C GLN A 47 -6.87 1.78 18.32
N MET A 48 -7.06 1.07 17.21
CA MET A 48 -6.75 -0.36 17.11
C MET A 48 -5.26 -0.66 17.33
N SER A 49 -4.37 0.27 17.01
CA SER A 49 -2.92 0.10 17.16
C SER A 49 -2.40 0.40 18.57
N VAL A 50 -3.17 1.09 19.43
CA VAL A 50 -2.73 1.48 20.78
C VAL A 50 -2.18 0.29 21.59
N PRO A 51 -2.81 -0.89 21.61
CA PRO A 51 -2.29 -2.04 22.34
C PRO A 51 -0.96 -2.59 21.80
N LEU A 52 -0.54 -2.19 20.58
CA LEU A 52 0.71 -2.61 19.96
C LEU A 52 1.91 -1.75 20.40
N GLU A 53 1.69 -0.57 21.00
CA GLU A 53 2.75 0.36 21.38
C GLU A 53 3.88 -0.25 22.23
N PRO A 54 3.61 -1.12 23.22
CA PRO A 54 4.69 -1.75 23.99
C PRO A 54 5.62 -2.64 23.13
N TYR A 55 5.19 -3.01 21.93
CA TYR A 55 5.91 -3.91 21.02
C TYR A 55 6.41 -3.19 19.76
N LYS A 56 6.30 -1.85 19.71
CA LYS A 56 6.57 -1.02 18.53
C LYS A 56 7.94 -1.33 17.91
N ASP A 57 9.00 -1.35 18.69
CA ASP A 57 10.36 -1.58 18.17
C ASP A 57 10.50 -2.98 17.54
N ASN A 58 9.91 -4.00 18.18
CA ASN A 58 9.92 -5.36 17.64
C ASN A 58 9.08 -5.45 16.35
N ILE A 59 7.95 -4.76 16.29
CA ILE A 59 7.12 -4.71 15.08
C ILE A 59 7.85 -4.00 13.96
N LEU A 60 8.44 -2.83 14.22
CA LEU A 60 9.19 -2.06 13.22
C LEU A 60 10.37 -2.85 12.64
N TYR A 61 11.01 -3.70 13.43
CA TYR A 61 12.09 -4.57 12.98
C TYR A 61 11.66 -5.48 11.81
N PHE A 62 10.43 -6.03 11.84
CA PHE A 62 9.93 -6.95 10.81
C PHE A 62 9.10 -6.28 9.72
N TYR A 63 8.43 -5.15 10.02
CA TYR A 63 7.38 -4.61 9.17
C TYR A 63 7.73 -3.27 8.51
N LYS A 64 8.71 -2.52 9.03
CA LYS A 64 9.08 -1.22 8.48
C LYS A 64 9.77 -1.36 7.12
N ASP A 65 10.61 -2.36 6.97
CA ASP A 65 11.33 -2.65 5.74
C ASP A 65 10.52 -3.58 4.84
N ASP A 66 10.40 -3.24 3.56
CA ASP A 66 9.57 -3.96 2.61
C ASP A 66 10.09 -5.38 2.31
N ALA A 67 11.42 -5.58 2.20
CA ALA A 67 11.97 -6.90 1.92
C ALA A 67 11.74 -7.86 3.11
N LEU A 68 11.94 -7.38 4.34
CA LEU A 68 11.71 -8.18 5.53
C LEU A 68 10.22 -8.51 5.70
N ARG A 69 9.36 -7.51 5.47
CA ARG A 69 7.92 -7.69 5.51
C ARG A 69 7.46 -8.70 4.45
N MET A 70 7.89 -8.55 3.20
CA MET A 70 7.51 -9.44 2.10
C MET A 70 8.00 -10.88 2.27
N PHE A 71 9.07 -11.11 3.03
CA PHE A 71 9.51 -12.47 3.37
C PHE A 71 8.42 -13.23 4.15
N PHE A 72 7.77 -12.57 5.12
CA PHE A 72 6.76 -13.19 5.97
C PHE A 72 5.32 -12.97 5.46
N VAL A 73 5.02 -11.82 4.86
CA VAL A 73 3.66 -11.36 4.56
C VAL A 73 3.41 -11.33 3.05
N ASN A 74 3.96 -12.30 2.30
CA ASN A 74 3.54 -12.51 0.92
C ASN A 74 2.20 -13.24 0.91
N VAL A 75 1.12 -12.51 0.66
CA VAL A 75 -0.26 -13.00 0.79
C VAL A 75 -0.52 -14.23 -0.08
N LYS A 76 0.03 -14.29 -1.30
CA LYS A 76 -0.09 -15.47 -2.18
C LYS A 76 0.48 -16.75 -1.55
N ASN A 77 1.59 -16.63 -0.84
CA ASN A 77 2.16 -17.75 -0.10
C ASN A 77 1.37 -18.05 1.18
N VAL A 78 0.91 -17.00 1.86
CA VAL A 78 0.16 -17.07 3.11
C VAL A 78 -1.19 -17.76 2.90
N LEU A 79 -1.88 -17.54 1.79
CA LEU A 79 -3.16 -18.18 1.48
C LEU A 79 -3.12 -19.71 1.33
N ARG A 80 -1.93 -20.31 1.36
CA ARG A 80 -1.78 -21.78 1.39
C ARG A 80 -2.02 -22.37 2.78
N TYR A 81 -2.13 -21.53 3.80
CA TYR A 81 -2.27 -21.93 5.20
C TYR A 81 -3.59 -21.41 5.77
N HIS A 82 -4.14 -22.13 6.74
CA HIS A 82 -5.40 -21.77 7.38
C HIS A 82 -5.22 -21.10 8.75
N SER A 83 -4.01 -21.15 9.30
CA SER A 83 -3.72 -20.55 10.60
C SER A 83 -2.26 -20.13 10.74
N PHE A 84 -2.00 -19.22 11.68
CA PHE A 84 -0.64 -18.86 12.03
C PHE A 84 0.17 -20.04 12.57
N GLU A 85 -0.44 -20.95 13.30
CA GLU A 85 0.21 -22.14 13.84
C GLU A 85 0.70 -23.10 12.74
N GLU A 86 -0.09 -23.28 11.69
CA GLU A 86 0.33 -24.06 10.51
C GLU A 86 1.49 -23.37 9.80
N TYR A 87 1.38 -22.08 9.56
CA TYR A 87 2.42 -21.27 8.92
C TYR A 87 3.72 -21.26 9.75
N ALA A 88 3.63 -21.07 11.07
CA ALA A 88 4.77 -21.08 11.97
C ALA A 88 5.52 -22.42 11.95
N LYS A 89 4.82 -23.55 11.85
CA LYS A 89 5.47 -24.88 11.71
C LYS A 89 6.30 -24.96 10.44
N VAL A 90 5.77 -24.42 9.32
CA VAL A 90 6.49 -24.39 8.04
C VAL A 90 7.72 -23.49 8.13
N LEU A 91 7.57 -22.28 8.67
CA LEU A 91 8.68 -21.36 8.89
C LEU A 91 9.78 -21.99 9.76
N HIS A 92 9.39 -22.63 10.88
CA HIS A 92 10.32 -23.29 11.79
C HIS A 92 11.07 -24.46 11.13
N SER A 93 10.42 -25.17 10.21
CA SER A 93 11.00 -26.31 9.48
C SER A 93 11.94 -25.91 8.34
N MET A 94 11.96 -24.63 7.94
CA MET A 94 12.85 -24.15 6.87
C MET A 94 14.31 -24.29 7.31
N ASP A 95 15.17 -24.82 6.45
CA ASP A 95 16.63 -24.80 6.67
C ASP A 95 17.23 -23.40 6.49
N GLU A 96 18.43 -23.19 7.02
CA GLU A 96 19.09 -21.89 6.98
C GLU A 96 19.36 -21.40 5.56
N GLU A 97 19.75 -22.29 4.66
CA GLU A 97 20.08 -21.95 3.27
C GLU A 97 18.83 -21.45 2.52
N LYS A 98 17.69 -22.08 2.76
CA LYS A 98 16.42 -21.68 2.19
C LYS A 98 15.99 -20.31 2.72
N ILE A 99 16.11 -20.07 4.03
CA ILE A 99 15.82 -18.77 4.64
C ILE A 99 16.71 -17.69 4.03
N LYS A 100 18.03 -17.93 3.99
CA LYS A 100 19.00 -16.98 3.39
C LYS A 100 18.68 -16.68 1.93
N LYS A 101 18.39 -17.72 1.14
CA LYS A 101 18.05 -17.55 -0.29
C LYS A 101 16.80 -16.69 -0.48
N GLN A 102 15.74 -16.95 0.27
CA GLN A 102 14.50 -16.20 0.17
C GLN A 102 14.65 -14.75 0.64
N LEU A 103 15.36 -14.51 1.75
CA LEU A 103 15.67 -13.18 2.23
C LEU A 103 16.53 -12.40 1.24
N MET A 104 17.60 -13.01 0.73
CA MET A 104 18.45 -12.39 -0.28
C MET A 104 17.66 -12.03 -1.53
N THR A 105 16.76 -12.91 -1.98
CA THR A 105 15.88 -12.66 -3.11
C THR A 105 14.99 -11.43 -2.85
N ALA A 106 14.42 -11.32 -1.65
CA ALA A 106 13.58 -10.17 -1.29
C ALA A 106 14.38 -8.86 -1.23
N ILE A 107 15.62 -8.91 -0.73
CA ILE A 107 16.50 -7.73 -0.65
C ILE A 107 16.95 -7.28 -2.04
N VAL A 108 17.39 -8.22 -2.89
CA VAL A 108 17.88 -7.90 -4.25
C VAL A 108 16.76 -7.36 -5.14
N LYS A 109 15.55 -7.87 -5.02
CA LYS A 109 14.39 -7.40 -5.79
C LYS A 109 14.02 -5.92 -5.55
N GLN A 110 14.52 -5.30 -4.49
CA GLN A 110 14.29 -3.87 -4.26
C GLN A 110 15.12 -2.97 -5.21
N ASP A 111 16.20 -3.48 -5.75
CA ASP A 111 17.22 -2.69 -6.49
C ASP A 111 17.43 -3.16 -7.94
N GLU A 112 17.06 -4.39 -8.30
CA GLU A 112 17.38 -4.97 -9.61
C GLU A 112 16.15 -5.42 -10.41
N GLU A 113 16.28 -5.38 -11.75
CA GLU A 113 15.30 -5.94 -12.67
C GLU A 113 15.21 -7.47 -12.56
N GLU A 114 14.03 -8.03 -12.73
CA GLU A 114 13.67 -9.42 -12.46
C GLU A 114 14.58 -10.47 -13.16
N ALA A 115 15.17 -10.12 -14.32
CA ALA A 115 15.99 -11.03 -15.12
C ALA A 115 17.38 -11.31 -14.50
N SER A 116 17.88 -10.45 -13.61
CA SER A 116 19.23 -10.55 -13.02
C SER A 116 19.23 -11.07 -11.57
N VAL A 117 18.07 -11.19 -10.95
CA VAL A 117 17.93 -11.48 -9.50
C VAL A 117 18.53 -12.83 -9.11
N GLU A 118 18.32 -13.90 -9.88
CA GLU A 118 18.76 -15.25 -9.46
C GLU A 118 20.27 -15.39 -9.50
N ASP A 119 20.93 -14.84 -10.52
CA ASP A 119 22.38 -14.83 -10.65
C ASP A 119 23.01 -13.98 -9.54
N LYS A 120 22.44 -12.81 -9.26
CA LYS A 120 22.90 -11.92 -8.20
C LYS A 120 22.75 -12.54 -6.82
N VAL A 121 21.64 -13.17 -6.53
CA VAL A 121 21.41 -13.90 -5.26
C VAL A 121 22.45 -15.00 -5.09
N THR A 122 22.77 -15.75 -6.15
CA THR A 122 23.76 -16.83 -6.09
C THR A 122 25.17 -16.28 -5.85
N GLU A 123 25.54 -15.19 -6.50
CA GLU A 123 26.81 -14.47 -6.26
C GLU A 123 26.94 -14.03 -4.80
N LEU A 124 25.90 -13.33 -4.27
CA LEU A 124 25.94 -12.75 -2.93
C LEU A 124 25.94 -13.80 -1.82
N LEU A 125 25.23 -14.90 -2.00
CA LEU A 125 25.26 -16.03 -1.06
C LEU A 125 26.59 -16.77 -1.06
N GLY A 126 27.24 -16.84 -2.22
CA GLY A 126 28.53 -17.52 -2.38
C GLY A 126 29.75 -16.67 -1.96
N ASN A 127 29.60 -15.36 -1.79
CA ASN A 127 30.70 -14.45 -1.51
C ASN A 127 30.33 -13.38 -0.48
N GLN A 128 30.81 -13.58 0.75
CA GLN A 128 30.53 -12.65 1.86
C GLN A 128 31.05 -11.22 1.61
N PHE A 129 32.16 -11.04 0.90
CA PHE A 129 32.68 -9.70 0.57
C PHE A 129 31.79 -9.01 -0.46
N ALA A 130 31.32 -9.74 -1.47
CA ALA A 130 30.34 -9.23 -2.43
C ALA A 130 29.04 -8.79 -1.74
N PHE A 131 28.55 -9.57 -0.76
CA PHE A 131 27.38 -9.21 0.03
C PHE A 131 27.60 -7.94 0.86
N LEU A 132 28.74 -7.80 1.53
CA LEU A 132 29.06 -6.59 2.30
C LEU A 132 29.17 -5.36 1.41
N ASP A 133 29.79 -5.49 0.24
CA ASP A 133 29.89 -4.39 -0.73
C ASP A 133 28.52 -4.03 -1.31
N PHE A 134 27.70 -5.01 -1.62
CA PHE A 134 26.31 -4.81 -2.04
C PHE A 134 25.52 -4.04 -0.96
N LEU A 135 25.55 -4.48 0.29
CA LEU A 135 24.86 -3.80 1.40
C LEU A 135 25.33 -2.35 1.57
N LYS A 136 26.63 -2.09 1.42
CA LYS A 136 27.20 -0.75 1.54
C LYS A 136 26.65 0.20 0.48
N ASN A 137 26.41 -0.30 -0.71
CA ASN A 137 25.93 0.48 -1.86
C ASN A 137 24.40 0.60 -1.93
N LEU A 138 23.66 -0.25 -1.17
CA LEU A 138 22.21 -0.12 -1.09
C LEU A 138 21.80 1.25 -0.50
N PRO A 139 20.83 1.89 -1.13
CA PRO A 139 20.33 3.19 -0.71
C PRO A 139 19.35 3.08 0.49
N ILE A 140 19.78 2.46 1.58
CA ILE A 140 19.03 2.21 2.83
C ILE A 140 19.74 2.84 4.02
N ASP A 141 19.03 3.07 5.13
CA ASP A 141 19.63 3.57 6.35
C ASP A 141 20.55 2.53 7.02
N ASP A 142 21.45 2.99 7.87
CA ASP A 142 22.45 2.13 8.52
C ASP A 142 21.82 1.08 9.44
N THR A 143 20.66 1.37 10.03
CA THR A 143 19.92 0.44 10.89
C THR A 143 19.39 -0.74 10.05
N VAL A 144 18.78 -0.46 8.90
CA VAL A 144 18.30 -1.52 7.98
C VAL A 144 19.48 -2.34 7.46
N ARG A 145 20.59 -1.69 7.09
CA ARG A 145 21.80 -2.35 6.63
C ARG A 145 22.35 -3.32 7.69
N TRP A 146 22.41 -2.87 8.94
CA TRP A 146 22.84 -3.71 10.06
C TRP A 146 21.87 -4.86 10.32
N ASN A 147 20.57 -4.62 10.20
CA ASN A 147 19.55 -5.66 10.32
C ASN A 147 19.75 -6.76 9.27
N TYR A 148 19.94 -6.42 8.00
CA TYR A 148 20.20 -7.39 6.94
C TYR A 148 21.43 -8.25 7.22
N PHE A 149 22.53 -7.61 7.64
CA PHE A 149 23.75 -8.33 8.01
C PHE A 149 23.51 -9.32 9.18
N THR A 150 22.81 -8.87 10.21
CA THR A 150 22.51 -9.66 11.40
C THR A 150 21.60 -10.85 11.06
N ILE A 151 20.55 -10.60 10.27
CA ILE A 151 19.59 -11.62 9.83
C ILE A 151 20.28 -12.69 8.99
N MET A 152 21.13 -12.31 8.05
CA MET A 152 21.89 -13.24 7.23
C MET A 152 22.90 -14.07 8.05
N SER A 153 23.35 -13.55 9.19
CA SER A 153 24.22 -14.26 10.12
C SER A 153 23.47 -15.23 11.03
N GLN A 154 22.20 -14.95 11.35
CA GLN A 154 21.34 -15.72 12.26
C GLN A 154 19.93 -15.93 11.71
N PRO A 155 19.77 -16.56 10.52
CA PRO A 155 18.48 -16.62 9.84
C PRO A 155 17.41 -17.41 10.59
N LYS A 156 17.79 -18.47 11.33
CA LYS A 156 16.87 -19.23 12.16
C LYS A 156 16.31 -18.39 13.30
N LYS A 157 17.19 -17.65 13.98
CA LYS A 157 16.79 -16.76 15.06
C LYS A 157 15.80 -15.69 14.56
N PHE A 158 16.02 -15.12 13.37
CA PHE A 158 15.11 -14.15 12.77
C PHE A 158 13.68 -14.73 12.60
N VAL A 159 13.57 -15.96 12.13
CA VAL A 159 12.29 -16.67 12.00
C VAL A 159 11.67 -16.96 13.36
N GLU A 160 12.45 -17.41 14.32
CA GLU A 160 11.99 -17.69 15.69
C GLU A 160 11.50 -16.42 16.39
N ASP A 161 12.20 -15.32 16.25
CA ASP A 161 11.83 -14.01 16.82
C ASP A 161 10.51 -13.50 16.20
N PHE A 162 10.30 -13.70 14.89
CA PHE A 162 9.03 -13.38 14.23
C PHE A 162 7.86 -14.21 14.78
N ILE A 163 8.06 -15.52 14.91
CA ILE A 163 7.05 -16.42 15.46
C ILE A 163 6.71 -16.01 16.91
N SER A 164 7.72 -15.74 17.72
CA SER A 164 7.57 -15.30 19.11
C SER A 164 6.80 -13.98 19.21
N LEU A 165 7.10 -13.02 18.34
CA LEU A 165 6.35 -11.76 18.28
C LEU A 165 4.87 -12.02 18.05
N HIS A 166 4.52 -12.81 17.02
CA HIS A 166 3.12 -13.10 16.71
C HIS A 166 2.38 -13.88 17.79
N GLN A 167 3.07 -14.82 18.45
CA GLN A 167 2.51 -15.50 19.62
C GLN A 167 2.22 -14.53 20.77
N THR A 168 3.09 -13.55 20.98
CA THR A 168 2.92 -12.50 21.99
C THR A 168 1.76 -11.57 21.64
N LEU A 169 1.62 -11.21 20.36
CA LEU A 169 0.57 -10.31 19.89
C LEU A 169 -0.81 -11.00 19.76
N LYS A 170 -0.84 -12.34 19.70
CA LYS A 170 -2.07 -13.11 19.47
C LYS A 170 -3.24 -12.72 20.39
N PRO A 171 -3.10 -12.64 21.72
CA PRO A 171 -4.21 -12.26 22.60
C PRO A 171 -4.73 -10.84 22.35
N ILE A 172 -3.86 -9.95 21.91
CA ILE A 172 -4.23 -8.56 21.58
C ILE A 172 -5.01 -8.57 20.27
N PHE A 173 -4.50 -9.28 19.26
CA PHE A 173 -5.14 -9.44 17.97
C PHE A 173 -6.53 -10.06 18.10
N GLU A 174 -6.67 -11.18 18.82
CA GLU A 174 -7.94 -11.90 18.98
C GLU A 174 -9.04 -11.00 19.55
N LYS A 175 -8.69 -10.13 20.50
CA LYS A 175 -9.65 -9.18 21.07
C LYS A 175 -10.14 -8.17 20.03
N VAL A 176 -9.23 -7.55 19.29
CA VAL A 176 -9.57 -6.57 18.24
C VAL A 176 -10.32 -7.26 17.09
N TYR A 177 -9.82 -8.42 16.65
CA TYR A 177 -10.43 -9.17 15.57
C TYR A 177 -11.87 -9.59 15.87
N ALA A 178 -12.15 -10.07 17.09
CA ALA A 178 -13.50 -10.44 17.51
C ALA A 178 -14.48 -9.24 17.48
N GLU A 179 -14.00 -8.04 17.80
CA GLU A 179 -14.80 -6.81 17.73
C GLU A 179 -15.13 -6.44 16.28
N TYR A 180 -14.15 -6.60 15.36
CA TYR A 180 -14.28 -6.18 13.97
C TYR A 180 -14.80 -7.28 13.03
N LEU A 181 -14.86 -8.54 13.45
CA LEU A 181 -15.28 -9.66 12.60
C LEU A 181 -16.64 -9.41 11.91
N PRO A 182 -17.68 -8.92 12.60
CA PRO A 182 -18.96 -8.63 11.93
C PRO A 182 -18.84 -7.53 10.85
N ILE A 183 -17.93 -6.58 11.06
CA ILE A 183 -17.68 -5.48 10.11
C ILE A 183 -16.95 -6.02 8.88
N LEU A 184 -15.96 -6.90 9.08
CA LEU A 184 -15.20 -7.55 8.01
C LEU A 184 -16.11 -8.41 7.12
N GLU A 185 -16.98 -9.23 7.73
CA GLU A 185 -17.94 -10.07 6.99
C GLU A 185 -18.95 -9.23 6.21
N LYS A 186 -19.48 -8.18 6.85
CA LYS A 186 -20.41 -7.25 6.21
C LYS A 186 -19.76 -6.51 5.05
N SER A 187 -18.52 -6.05 5.20
CA SER A 187 -17.80 -5.32 4.14
C SER A 187 -17.61 -6.16 2.88
N TYR A 188 -17.36 -7.46 3.02
CA TYR A 188 -17.31 -8.36 1.88
C TYR A 188 -18.65 -8.45 1.16
N GLN A 189 -19.75 -8.68 1.91
CA GLN A 189 -21.09 -8.81 1.34
C GLN A 189 -21.52 -7.53 0.60
N GLU A 190 -21.24 -6.37 1.18
CA GLU A 190 -21.50 -5.08 0.57
C GLU A 190 -20.67 -4.86 -0.69
N PHE A 191 -19.39 -5.22 -0.64
CA PHE A 191 -18.50 -5.14 -1.80
C PHE A 191 -18.97 -6.06 -2.93
N GLU A 192 -19.26 -7.33 -2.63
CA GLU A 192 -19.76 -8.29 -3.61
C GLU A 192 -21.06 -7.81 -4.28
N THR A 193 -22.03 -7.36 -3.47
CA THR A 193 -23.30 -6.81 -3.97
C THR A 193 -23.06 -5.59 -4.86
N THR A 194 -22.19 -4.67 -4.42
CA THR A 194 -21.88 -3.45 -5.17
C THR A 194 -21.25 -3.77 -6.52
N ILE A 195 -20.31 -4.72 -6.58
CA ILE A 195 -19.68 -5.13 -7.84
C ILE A 195 -20.68 -5.82 -8.77
N GLN A 196 -21.62 -6.61 -8.22
CA GLN A 196 -22.67 -7.25 -9.04
C GLN A 196 -23.64 -6.21 -9.62
N GLU A 197 -24.03 -5.20 -8.87
CA GLU A 197 -24.95 -4.13 -9.29
C GLU A 197 -24.27 -3.08 -10.18
N HIS A 198 -22.99 -2.77 -9.90
CA HIS A 198 -22.20 -1.76 -10.57
C HIS A 198 -20.79 -2.28 -10.93
N PRO A 199 -20.64 -3.12 -11.95
CA PRO A 199 -19.36 -3.76 -12.30
C PRO A 199 -18.24 -2.76 -12.64
N THR A 200 -18.61 -1.54 -13.04
CA THR A 200 -17.67 -0.48 -13.45
C THR A 200 -17.21 0.40 -12.31
N ILE A 201 -17.76 0.25 -11.10
CA ILE A 201 -17.53 1.15 -9.97
C ILE A 201 -16.04 1.34 -9.64
N LEU A 202 -15.25 0.28 -9.74
CA LEU A 202 -13.82 0.34 -9.48
C LEU A 202 -13.05 1.01 -10.61
N ALA A 203 -13.43 0.76 -11.87
CA ALA A 203 -12.87 1.47 -13.01
C ALA A 203 -13.18 2.97 -12.94
N GLU A 204 -14.39 3.32 -12.51
CA GLU A 204 -14.79 4.71 -12.26
C GLU A 204 -14.00 5.34 -11.11
N ALA A 205 -13.82 4.62 -10.01
CA ALA A 205 -13.05 5.10 -8.85
C ALA A 205 -11.56 5.27 -9.14
N PHE A 206 -10.98 4.38 -9.91
CA PHE A 206 -9.56 4.32 -10.23
C PHE A 206 -9.30 4.53 -11.73
N SER A 207 -10.05 5.42 -12.38
CA SER A 207 -9.93 5.71 -13.81
C SER A 207 -8.47 6.00 -14.18
N GLY A 208 -8.00 5.40 -15.27
CA GLY A 208 -6.62 5.47 -15.71
C GLY A 208 -5.67 4.44 -15.09
N THR A 209 -6.15 3.58 -14.18
CA THR A 209 -5.38 2.46 -13.66
C THR A 209 -5.64 1.22 -14.50
N LYS A 210 -4.81 0.99 -15.53
CA LYS A 210 -4.97 -0.12 -16.48
C LYS A 210 -5.20 -1.48 -15.85
N VAL A 211 -4.61 -1.75 -14.67
CA VAL A 211 -4.79 -3.03 -13.98
C VAL A 211 -6.23 -3.25 -13.56
N ILE A 212 -6.93 -2.20 -13.11
CA ILE A 212 -8.32 -2.31 -12.65
C ILE A 212 -9.27 -2.46 -13.85
N GLU A 213 -8.94 -1.83 -14.98
CA GLU A 213 -9.71 -1.95 -16.22
C GLU A 213 -9.57 -3.35 -16.87
N GLU A 214 -8.43 -4.03 -16.65
CA GLU A 214 -8.18 -5.37 -17.21
C GLU A 214 -8.68 -6.52 -16.31
N ILE A 215 -9.15 -6.23 -15.09
CA ILE A 215 -9.65 -7.25 -14.16
C ILE A 215 -11.09 -7.64 -14.53
N ASP A 216 -11.30 -8.92 -14.79
CA ASP A 216 -12.63 -9.49 -14.88
C ASP A 216 -13.20 -9.70 -13.46
N TRP A 217 -13.93 -8.70 -12.97
CA TRP A 217 -14.58 -8.73 -11.66
C TRP A 217 -15.65 -9.80 -11.51
N ALA A 218 -16.14 -10.35 -12.61
CA ALA A 218 -17.08 -11.47 -12.62
C ALA A 218 -16.36 -12.82 -12.44
N SER A 219 -15.03 -12.86 -12.57
CA SER A 219 -14.25 -14.08 -12.42
C SER A 219 -14.30 -14.61 -10.99
N ASP A 220 -14.51 -15.92 -10.87
CA ASP A 220 -14.39 -16.63 -9.59
C ASP A 220 -12.93 -16.84 -9.15
N GLU A 221 -11.96 -16.37 -9.92
CA GLU A 221 -10.53 -16.54 -9.63
C GLU A 221 -10.00 -15.51 -8.63
N ILE A 222 -10.71 -14.37 -8.46
CA ILE A 222 -10.28 -13.33 -7.53
C ILE A 222 -10.60 -13.74 -6.10
N ALA A 223 -9.58 -13.94 -5.29
CA ALA A 223 -9.70 -14.12 -3.85
C ALA A 223 -9.83 -12.77 -3.15
N VAL A 224 -10.93 -12.55 -2.41
CA VAL A 224 -11.16 -11.32 -1.64
C VAL A 224 -10.99 -11.59 -0.16
N ILE A 225 -10.20 -10.75 0.50
CA ILE A 225 -9.88 -10.87 1.93
C ILE A 225 -10.13 -9.52 2.61
N PRO A 226 -11.23 -9.40 3.36
CA PRO A 226 -11.46 -8.24 4.22
C PRO A 226 -10.44 -8.13 5.33
N THR A 227 -9.98 -6.90 5.61
CA THR A 227 -8.90 -6.68 6.57
C THR A 227 -9.15 -5.50 7.51
N LEU A 228 -8.44 -5.55 8.67
CA LEU A 228 -8.37 -4.47 9.66
C LEU A 228 -7.59 -3.23 9.16
N LEU A 229 -6.97 -3.30 7.97
CA LEU A 229 -6.41 -2.13 7.29
C LEU A 229 -7.54 -1.35 6.61
N LEU A 230 -8.38 -0.71 7.39
CA LEU A 230 -9.75 -0.29 7.07
C LEU A 230 -9.93 0.45 5.73
N SER A 231 -8.98 1.32 5.37
CA SER A 231 -9.04 2.10 4.13
C SER A 231 -8.22 1.50 2.98
N ASP A 232 -7.47 0.41 3.23
CA ASP A 232 -6.54 -0.12 2.25
C ASP A 232 -7.28 -0.95 1.19
N PHE A 233 -6.89 -0.73 -0.05
CA PHE A 233 -7.42 -1.44 -1.20
C PHE A 233 -6.26 -1.71 -2.14
N PHE A 234 -5.83 -2.96 -2.25
CA PHE A 234 -4.74 -3.31 -3.15
C PHE A 234 -4.83 -4.75 -3.65
N PHE A 235 -4.32 -4.94 -4.85
CA PHE A 235 -4.18 -6.24 -5.50
C PHE A 235 -2.78 -6.81 -5.34
N GLN A 236 -2.73 -8.12 -5.20
CA GLN A 236 -1.51 -8.88 -5.38
C GLN A 236 -1.69 -9.85 -6.55
N ASP A 237 -0.81 -9.74 -7.54
CA ASP A 237 -0.73 -10.61 -8.73
C ASP A 237 -2.06 -10.72 -9.52
N SER A 238 -2.94 -9.72 -9.48
CA SER A 238 -4.27 -9.68 -10.12
C SER A 238 -5.25 -10.78 -9.69
N GLU A 239 -4.89 -11.61 -8.71
CA GLU A 239 -5.69 -12.75 -8.24
C GLU A 239 -6.18 -12.57 -6.80
N ILE A 240 -5.55 -11.66 -6.02
CA ILE A 240 -5.85 -11.48 -4.61
C ILE A 240 -6.14 -10.02 -4.33
N LEU A 241 -7.33 -9.75 -3.81
CA LEU A 241 -7.75 -8.43 -3.36
C LEU A 241 -7.71 -8.39 -1.83
N ILE A 242 -6.89 -7.52 -1.29
CA ILE A 242 -6.95 -7.11 0.11
C ILE A 242 -7.91 -5.93 0.20
N LEU A 243 -9.02 -6.16 0.87
CA LEU A 243 -10.12 -5.22 1.01
C LEU A 243 -10.17 -4.71 2.45
N GLY A 244 -9.78 -3.46 2.70
CA GLY A 244 -10.02 -2.84 4.00
C GLY A 244 -11.52 -2.76 4.29
N ALA A 245 -11.93 -2.99 5.52
CA ALA A 245 -13.35 -3.08 5.87
C ALA A 245 -14.17 -1.81 5.56
N LYS A 246 -13.53 -0.68 5.34
CA LYS A 246 -14.16 0.61 4.97
C LYS A 246 -13.73 1.11 3.59
N SER A 247 -13.03 0.29 2.80
CA SER A 247 -12.56 0.68 1.46
C SER A 247 -13.72 1.06 0.54
N LEU A 248 -14.85 0.36 0.64
CA LEU A 248 -16.03 0.66 -0.19
C LEU A 248 -16.59 2.05 0.10
N GLU A 249 -16.64 2.46 1.37
CA GLU A 249 -17.06 3.80 1.76
C GLU A 249 -16.13 4.86 1.13
N VAL A 250 -14.82 4.61 1.15
CA VAL A 250 -13.82 5.49 0.52
C VAL A 250 -14.03 5.55 -0.99
N ILE A 251 -14.21 4.39 -1.65
CA ILE A 251 -14.45 4.29 -3.09
C ILE A 251 -15.70 5.08 -3.49
N GLN A 252 -16.81 4.87 -2.78
CA GLN A 252 -18.08 5.56 -3.04
C GLN A 252 -17.93 7.07 -2.86
N HIS A 253 -17.21 7.49 -1.82
CA HIS A 253 -16.97 8.91 -1.58
C HIS A 253 -16.08 9.54 -2.66
N VAL A 254 -15.04 8.83 -3.13
CA VAL A 254 -14.21 9.27 -4.26
C VAL A 254 -15.06 9.50 -5.51
N ILE A 255 -15.96 8.57 -5.82
CA ILE A 255 -16.87 8.68 -6.98
C ILE A 255 -17.82 9.87 -6.81
N GLN A 256 -18.46 10.00 -5.65
CA GLN A 256 -19.39 11.11 -5.38
C GLN A 256 -18.69 12.47 -5.52
N THR A 257 -17.47 12.58 -5.02
CA THR A 257 -16.67 13.81 -5.15
C THR A 257 -16.30 14.11 -6.61
N ARG A 258 -16.13 13.07 -7.44
CA ARG A 258 -15.83 13.22 -8.88
C ARG A 258 -17.03 13.64 -9.73
N LEU A 259 -18.24 13.27 -9.33
CA LEU A 259 -19.46 13.65 -10.03
C LEU A 259 -19.68 15.18 -10.03
N ASP A 260 -19.13 15.88 -9.05
CA ASP A 260 -19.10 17.34 -9.03
C ASP A 260 -17.85 17.86 -9.79
N LYS A 261 -18.00 18.08 -11.09
CA LYS A 261 -16.92 18.61 -11.94
C LYS A 261 -16.29 19.90 -11.46
N GLN A 262 -17.08 20.76 -10.80
CA GLN A 262 -16.56 22.00 -10.24
C GLN A 262 -15.71 21.71 -9.00
N GLN A 263 -16.15 20.80 -8.14
CA GLN A 263 -15.40 20.38 -6.97
C GLN A 263 -14.13 19.63 -7.37
N GLU A 264 -14.18 18.84 -8.43
CA GLU A 264 -12.99 18.19 -9.00
C GLU A 264 -11.94 19.22 -9.43
N ARG A 265 -12.36 20.29 -10.18
CA ARG A 265 -11.46 21.38 -10.54
C ARG A 265 -10.85 22.07 -9.32
N ILE A 266 -11.66 22.35 -8.30
CA ILE A 266 -11.19 22.95 -7.05
C ILE A 266 -10.15 22.03 -6.39
N ASN A 267 -10.41 20.73 -6.31
CA ASN A 267 -9.51 19.74 -5.70
C ASN A 267 -8.17 19.65 -6.45
N VAL A 268 -8.22 19.66 -7.80
CA VAL A 268 -7.02 19.67 -8.63
C VAL A 268 -6.18 20.92 -8.35
N PHE A 269 -6.78 22.12 -8.37
CA PHE A 269 -6.06 23.35 -8.11
C PHE A 269 -5.52 23.44 -6.69
N LYS A 270 -6.27 22.97 -5.70
CA LYS A 270 -5.85 22.91 -4.30
C LYS A 270 -4.64 21.99 -4.13
N ASN A 271 -4.65 20.81 -4.76
CA ASN A 271 -3.55 19.88 -4.72
C ASN A 271 -2.31 20.42 -5.42
N LEU A 272 -2.45 21.06 -6.56
CA LEU A 272 -1.36 21.70 -7.29
C LEU A 272 -0.90 23.01 -6.65
N GLY A 273 -1.73 23.66 -5.83
CA GLY A 273 -1.39 24.87 -5.06
C GLY A 273 -0.48 24.62 -3.86
N ASP A 274 -0.41 23.39 -3.36
CA ASP A 274 0.57 23.01 -2.34
C ASP A 274 1.97 22.90 -2.97
N LYS A 275 2.93 23.63 -2.42
CA LYS A 275 4.30 23.71 -2.96
C LYS A 275 4.97 22.34 -3.06
N THR A 276 4.85 21.52 -2.02
CA THR A 276 5.52 20.23 -1.95
C THR A 276 4.87 19.23 -2.89
N ARG A 277 3.52 19.19 -2.92
CA ARG A 277 2.77 18.35 -3.86
C ARG A 277 3.08 18.71 -5.32
N TYR A 278 3.11 20.02 -5.64
CA TYR A 278 3.45 20.45 -6.98
C TYR A 278 4.87 20.05 -7.40
N GLN A 279 5.85 20.16 -6.49
CA GLN A 279 7.22 19.71 -6.76
C GLN A 279 7.28 18.19 -6.99
N ILE A 280 6.58 17.41 -6.19
CA ILE A 280 6.47 15.94 -6.37
C ILE A 280 5.80 15.61 -7.70
N PHE A 281 4.70 16.27 -8.02
CA PHE A 281 4.02 16.14 -9.31
C PHE A 281 4.98 16.39 -10.49
N CYS A 282 5.79 17.46 -10.43
CA CYS A 282 6.79 17.75 -11.44
C CYS A 282 7.88 16.68 -11.55
N GLU A 283 8.29 16.08 -10.46
CA GLU A 283 9.28 14.98 -10.49
C GLU A 283 8.69 13.71 -11.13
N ILE A 284 7.44 13.39 -10.84
CA ILE A 284 6.71 12.30 -11.52
C ILE A 284 6.60 12.59 -13.03
N ALA A 285 6.25 13.82 -13.41
CA ALA A 285 6.16 14.24 -14.81
C ALA A 285 7.50 14.13 -15.56
N LYS A 286 8.62 14.32 -14.87
CA LYS A 286 9.97 14.12 -15.43
C LYS A 286 10.36 12.63 -15.56
N GLY A 287 9.52 11.72 -15.06
CA GLY A 287 9.76 10.28 -15.13
C GLY A 287 10.57 9.71 -13.95
N THR A 288 10.64 10.44 -12.82
CA THR A 288 11.24 9.88 -11.59
C THR A 288 10.37 8.76 -11.06
N LYS A 289 10.86 7.52 -11.10
CA LYS A 289 10.07 6.30 -10.91
C LYS A 289 9.94 5.83 -9.46
N SER A 290 10.65 6.40 -8.50
CA SER A 290 10.67 5.90 -7.14
C SER A 290 10.42 7.01 -6.11
N VAL A 291 9.63 6.69 -5.08
CA VAL A 291 9.39 7.55 -3.90
C VAL A 291 10.71 8.06 -3.32
N LYS A 292 11.71 7.19 -3.26
CA LYS A 292 13.02 7.52 -2.71
C LYS A 292 13.78 8.52 -3.59
N GLY A 293 13.78 8.32 -4.92
CA GLY A 293 14.41 9.25 -5.86
C GLY A 293 13.80 10.65 -5.76
N ILE A 294 12.47 10.74 -5.59
CA ILE A 294 11.78 12.01 -5.37
C ILE A 294 12.20 12.63 -4.02
N ALA A 295 12.24 11.82 -2.95
CA ALA A 295 12.63 12.26 -1.63
C ALA A 295 14.06 12.86 -1.61
N GLU A 296 15.01 12.20 -2.26
CA GLU A 296 16.39 12.66 -2.39
C GLU A 296 16.48 13.98 -3.18
N GLN A 297 15.76 14.10 -4.29
CA GLN A 297 15.77 15.30 -5.12
C GLN A 297 15.17 16.52 -4.42
N LEU A 298 14.13 16.29 -3.61
CA LEU A 298 13.43 17.39 -2.92
C LEU A 298 13.97 17.65 -1.50
N GLY A 299 14.85 16.78 -0.98
CA GLY A 299 15.40 16.91 0.38
C GLY A 299 14.36 16.68 1.49
N ILE A 300 13.36 15.84 1.26
CA ILE A 300 12.29 15.50 2.20
C ILE A 300 12.27 13.99 2.49
N THR A 301 11.48 13.54 3.46
CA THR A 301 11.40 12.13 3.80
C THR A 301 10.57 11.33 2.78
N SER A 302 10.88 10.04 2.61
CA SER A 302 10.07 9.13 1.78
C SER A 302 8.62 9.01 2.29
N ALA A 303 8.40 9.11 3.60
CA ALA A 303 7.07 9.12 4.19
C ALA A 303 6.26 10.35 3.73
N THR A 304 6.87 11.54 3.75
CA THR A 304 6.27 12.78 3.24
C THR A 304 5.94 12.67 1.75
N VAL A 305 6.85 12.10 0.95
CA VAL A 305 6.61 11.88 -0.48
C VAL A 305 5.43 10.94 -0.68
N SER A 306 5.39 9.80 0.02
CA SER A 306 4.29 8.83 -0.08
C SER A 306 2.94 9.46 0.31
N TYR A 307 2.92 10.27 1.37
CA TYR A 307 1.73 11.01 1.76
C TYR A 307 1.23 11.91 0.62
N HIS A 308 2.09 12.78 0.09
CA HIS A 308 1.71 13.69 -0.97
C HIS A 308 1.37 12.99 -2.30
N ILE A 309 2.00 11.85 -2.60
CA ILE A 309 1.60 11.04 -3.76
C ILE A 309 0.20 10.48 -3.58
N ASN A 310 -0.15 9.99 -2.39
CA ASN A 310 -1.50 9.53 -2.10
C ASN A 310 -2.54 10.65 -2.31
N GLU A 311 -2.25 11.86 -1.88
CA GLU A 311 -3.10 13.03 -2.14
C GLU A 311 -3.28 13.32 -3.63
N LEU A 312 -2.19 13.23 -4.41
CA LEU A 312 -2.24 13.38 -5.85
C LEU A 312 -3.04 12.25 -6.54
N VAL A 313 -2.97 11.03 -6.01
CA VAL A 313 -3.76 9.88 -6.49
C VAL A 313 -5.23 10.06 -6.13
N LEU A 314 -5.55 10.46 -4.90
CA LEU A 314 -6.93 10.72 -4.46
C LEU A 314 -7.59 11.85 -5.27
N SER A 315 -6.81 12.84 -5.70
CA SER A 315 -7.28 13.88 -6.60
C SER A 315 -7.22 13.49 -8.09
N ASN A 316 -6.91 12.26 -8.40
CA ASN A 316 -6.79 11.71 -9.74
C ASN A 316 -5.73 12.40 -10.63
N LEU A 317 -4.85 13.22 -10.06
CA LEU A 317 -3.76 13.88 -10.78
C LEU A 317 -2.64 12.91 -11.16
N VAL A 318 -2.48 11.86 -10.35
CA VAL A 318 -1.50 10.78 -10.56
C VAL A 318 -2.23 9.46 -10.56
N VAL A 319 -1.97 8.64 -11.56
CA VAL A 319 -2.47 7.27 -11.67
C VAL A 319 -1.35 6.28 -11.42
N HIS A 320 -1.65 5.21 -10.71
CA HIS A 320 -0.72 4.09 -10.55
C HIS A 320 -0.74 3.24 -11.81
N GLY A 321 0.34 3.32 -12.60
CA GLY A 321 0.59 2.36 -13.65
C GLY A 321 1.17 1.08 -13.04
N TRP A 322 0.41 0.01 -13.04
CA TRP A 322 0.91 -1.31 -12.66
C TRP A 322 1.45 -2.02 -13.91
N ASN A 323 2.77 -2.00 -14.07
CA ASN A 323 3.41 -3.00 -14.90
C ASN A 323 3.92 -4.11 -13.96
N LYS A 324 3.92 -5.38 -14.37
CA LYS A 324 4.45 -6.52 -13.57
C LYS A 324 5.88 -6.29 -13.04
N LYS A 325 6.55 -5.23 -13.48
CA LYS A 325 7.93 -4.88 -13.16
C LYS A 325 8.13 -3.56 -12.42
N ASP A 326 7.18 -2.61 -12.53
CA ASP A 326 7.34 -1.27 -11.94
C ASP A 326 6.00 -0.76 -11.43
N CYS A 327 5.95 -0.35 -10.16
CA CYS A 327 4.90 0.54 -9.67
C CYS A 327 5.20 1.93 -10.25
N THR A 328 4.83 2.16 -11.51
CA THR A 328 5.07 3.45 -12.17
C THR A 328 3.89 4.35 -11.92
N GLN A 329 4.17 5.50 -11.33
CA GLN A 329 3.23 6.60 -11.23
C GLN A 329 3.23 7.37 -12.56
N ALA A 330 2.06 7.65 -13.09
CA ALA A 330 1.91 8.44 -14.30
C ALA A 330 1.00 9.65 -14.05
N ILE A 331 1.25 10.74 -14.75
CA ILE A 331 0.38 11.90 -14.71
C ILE A 331 -0.88 11.63 -15.54
N HIS A 332 -2.05 11.96 -14.98
CA HIS A 332 -3.33 11.88 -15.66
C HIS A 332 -3.53 13.11 -16.55
N THR A 333 -2.97 13.07 -17.75
CA THR A 333 -2.92 14.21 -18.67
C THR A 333 -4.30 14.59 -19.20
N GLU A 334 -5.20 13.61 -19.38
CA GLU A 334 -6.59 13.85 -19.81
C GLU A 334 -7.33 14.70 -18.79
N LEU A 335 -7.28 14.35 -17.50
CA LEU A 335 -7.91 15.12 -16.44
C LEU A 335 -7.38 16.56 -16.39
N ILE A 336 -6.07 16.77 -16.50
CA ILE A 336 -5.49 18.09 -16.48
C ILE A 336 -6.03 18.91 -17.66
N THR A 337 -6.13 18.30 -18.84
CA THR A 337 -6.68 18.94 -20.03
C THR A 337 -8.14 19.31 -19.82
N GLU A 338 -8.97 18.41 -19.27
CA GLU A 338 -10.38 18.66 -18.95
C GLU A 338 -10.54 19.80 -17.93
N VAL A 339 -9.75 19.77 -16.86
CA VAL A 339 -9.77 20.80 -15.82
C VAL A 339 -9.40 22.17 -16.38
N MET A 340 -8.37 22.23 -17.22
CA MET A 340 -7.96 23.49 -17.86
C MET A 340 -9.01 24.02 -18.84
N ASN A 341 -9.62 23.12 -19.64
CA ASN A 341 -10.71 23.50 -20.54
C ASN A 341 -11.93 24.02 -19.76
N GLY A 342 -12.33 23.32 -18.70
CA GLY A 342 -13.44 23.74 -17.85
C GLY A 342 -13.18 25.07 -17.14
N LEU A 343 -11.94 25.35 -16.72
CA LEU A 343 -11.58 26.67 -16.20
C LEU A 343 -11.71 27.79 -17.25
N MET A 344 -11.32 27.47 -18.48
CA MET A 344 -11.49 28.45 -19.60
C MET A 344 -12.97 28.70 -19.88
N GLU A 345 -13.80 27.68 -19.94
CA GLU A 345 -15.25 27.78 -20.11
C GLU A 345 -15.88 28.64 -19.02
N ASP A 346 -15.59 28.36 -17.73
CA ASP A 346 -16.08 29.15 -16.60
C ASP A 346 -15.66 30.62 -16.70
N SER A 347 -14.43 30.89 -17.18
CA SER A 347 -13.90 32.26 -17.35
C SER A 347 -14.56 33.01 -18.51
N PHE A 348 -14.90 32.32 -19.60
CA PHE A 348 -15.60 32.93 -20.74
C PHE A 348 -17.07 33.21 -20.40
N MET A 349 -17.76 32.31 -19.69
CA MET A 349 -19.13 32.52 -19.23
C MET A 349 -19.25 33.75 -18.31
N ALA A 350 -18.28 33.96 -17.41
CA ALA A 350 -18.25 35.14 -16.55
C ALA A 350 -18.13 36.46 -17.37
N ASN A 351 -17.32 36.46 -18.42
CA ASN A 351 -17.14 37.64 -19.29
C ASN A 351 -18.36 37.96 -20.17
N THR A 352 -19.14 36.93 -20.55
CA THR A 352 -20.38 37.15 -21.33
C THR A 352 -21.49 37.79 -20.49
N LEU A 353 -21.56 37.41 -19.21
CA LEU A 353 -22.56 37.98 -18.27
C LEU A 353 -22.26 39.41 -17.83
N GLU A 354 -21.02 39.89 -17.92
CA GLU A 354 -20.65 41.28 -17.64
C GLU A 354 -20.88 42.20 -18.85
N ASN A 355 -20.89 41.69 -20.07
CA ASN A 355 -21.12 42.49 -21.29
C ASN A 355 -22.62 42.66 -21.66
N GLU A 356 -23.53 41.99 -20.94
CA GLU A 356 -24.98 42.14 -21.09
C GLU A 356 -25.64 43.07 -20.02
N LYS A 357 -24.83 43.70 -19.17
CA LYS A 357 -25.26 44.76 -18.23
C LYS A 357 -24.78 46.12 -18.64
#